data_799bd70b20d5979605e4383bf88c56a8
#
_entry.id   799bd70b20d5979605e4383bf88c56a8
#
_cell.length_a   1.000
_cell.length_b   1.000
_cell.length_c   1.000
_cell.angle_alpha   90.00
_cell.angle_beta   90.00
_cell.angle_gamma   90.00
#
_symmetry.space_group_name_H-M   'P 1'
#
loop_
_entity.id
_entity.type
_entity.pdbx_description
1 polymer ?
#
loop_
_entity_poly.entity_id
_entity_poly.type
_entity_poly.pdbx_seq_one_letter_code
_entity_poly.pdbx_strand_id
1 'polypeptide(L)'
;MKRFLYIIIGVVLLMTSCDKETSDNGNLDGLWQMTLMHNDTTYNPESDMRLSGITWAFQGHILELRDLKKGNQDIIMSFNYDGKKLKVFAPYKVDRDSDDIVINDIALLLPYGIGNTTAEYNVTELSGSCMILDDDVWHLEFRKY
;
A
#
# COMPACT_ATOMS: atom_id res chain seq x y z
N MET A 1 3.11 -15.86 52.53
CA MET A 1 2.78 -14.59 51.90
C MET A 1 3.88 -14.05 50.98
N LYS A 2 5.15 -14.07 51.35
CA LYS A 2 6.23 -13.58 50.46
C LYS A 2 6.37 -14.34 49.13
N ARG A 3 6.11 -15.64 49.11
CA ARG A 3 6.19 -16.47 47.88
C ARG A 3 5.07 -16.16 46.87
N PHE A 4 3.88 -15.81 47.35
CA PHE A 4 2.76 -15.40 46.49
C PHE A 4 2.99 -14.03 45.81
N LEU A 5 3.68 -13.12 46.51
CA LEU A 5 4.00 -11.80 46.00
C LEU A 5 4.95 -11.87 44.79
N TYR A 6 5.92 -12.79 44.80
CA TYR A 6 6.84 -12.97 43.66
C TYR A 6 6.16 -13.58 42.44
N ILE A 7 5.14 -14.42 42.62
CA ILE A 7 4.35 -14.99 41.51
C ILE A 7 3.52 -13.90 40.83
N ILE A 8 2.90 -12.98 41.58
CA ILE A 8 2.11 -11.87 41.06
C ILE A 8 3.00 -10.89 40.30
N ILE A 9 4.21 -10.57 40.83
CA ILE A 9 5.16 -9.69 40.15
C ILE A 9 5.66 -10.33 38.85
N GLY A 10 5.91 -11.64 38.83
CA GLY A 10 6.33 -12.37 37.62
C GLY A 10 5.28 -12.38 36.52
N VAL A 11 3.98 -12.47 36.84
CA VAL A 11 2.89 -12.47 35.89
C VAL A 11 2.65 -11.08 35.29
N VAL A 12 2.84 -10.00 36.06
CA VAL A 12 2.69 -8.63 35.57
C VAL A 12 3.78 -8.25 34.56
N LEU A 13 5.00 -8.80 34.70
CA LEU A 13 6.12 -8.56 33.78
C LEU A 13 5.98 -9.24 32.42
N LEU A 14 5.06 -10.23 32.27
CA LEU A 14 4.81 -10.92 31.01
C LEU A 14 3.76 -10.23 30.14
N MET A 15 3.10 -9.18 30.62
CA MET A 15 2.06 -8.46 29.89
C MET A 15 2.57 -7.22 29.12
N THR A 16 3.86 -6.91 29.15
CA THR A 16 4.41 -5.71 28.52
C THR A 16 5.13 -5.96 27.19
N SER A 17 4.85 -7.06 26.51
CA SER A 17 5.48 -7.37 25.22
C SER A 17 4.46 -7.49 24.12
N CYS A 18 3.82 -6.37 23.77
CA CYS A 18 3.27 -6.11 22.45
C CYS A 18 3.29 -4.58 22.28
N ASP A 19 4.45 -4.02 22.02
CA ASP A 19 4.51 -2.77 21.27
C ASP A 19 3.98 -3.10 19.88
N LYS A 20 2.68 -2.87 19.68
CA LYS A 20 2.13 -2.70 18.36
C LYS A 20 2.88 -1.50 17.80
N GLU A 21 3.80 -1.72 16.85
CA GLU A 21 4.27 -0.64 16.01
C GLU A 21 3.04 -0.07 15.32
N THR A 22 2.47 0.95 15.91
CA THR A 22 1.41 1.74 15.28
C THR A 22 2.12 2.62 14.28
N SER A 23 2.01 2.28 13.00
CA SER A 23 2.46 3.19 11.96
C SER A 23 1.58 4.44 11.99
N ASP A 24 2.18 5.60 11.69
CA ASP A 24 1.49 6.90 11.67
C ASP A 24 0.52 7.05 10.47
N ASN A 25 0.34 6.01 9.66
CA ASN A 25 -0.45 6.05 8.42
C ASN A 25 -1.96 5.88 8.63
N GLY A 26 -2.40 5.55 9.86
CA GLY A 26 -3.82 5.42 10.19
C GLY A 26 -4.54 4.39 9.32
N ASN A 27 -5.64 4.81 8.69
CA ASN A 27 -6.45 3.95 7.84
C ASN A 27 -5.75 3.51 6.54
N LEU A 28 -4.66 4.17 6.15
CA LEU A 28 -3.93 3.83 4.92
C LEU A 28 -3.28 2.44 5.00
N ASP A 29 -2.76 2.06 6.19
CA ASP A 29 -2.10 0.76 6.36
C ASP A 29 -3.03 -0.41 6.05
N GLY A 30 -2.48 -1.42 5.42
CA GLY A 30 -3.15 -2.67 5.10
C GLY A 30 -3.18 -2.98 3.61
N LEU A 31 -3.99 -3.98 3.27
CA LEU A 31 -4.13 -4.47 1.90
C LEU A 31 -5.38 -3.87 1.25
N TRP A 32 -5.19 -3.26 0.10
CA TRP A 32 -6.23 -2.60 -0.69
C TRP A 32 -6.37 -3.25 -2.06
N GLN A 33 -7.58 -3.67 -2.40
CA GLN A 33 -7.89 -4.16 -3.74
C GLN A 33 -8.36 -3.00 -4.60
N MET A 34 -7.75 -2.82 -5.77
CA MET A 34 -8.23 -1.87 -6.77
C MET A 34 -9.59 -2.32 -7.32
N THR A 35 -10.56 -1.42 -7.31
CA THR A 35 -11.92 -1.68 -7.77
C THR A 35 -12.24 -0.92 -9.05
N LEU A 36 -11.59 0.22 -9.26
CA LEU A 36 -11.76 1.06 -10.43
C LEU A 36 -10.46 1.76 -10.78
N MET A 37 -10.22 1.90 -12.07
CA MET A 37 -9.12 2.68 -12.62
C MET A 37 -9.61 3.45 -13.85
N HIS A 38 -9.44 4.76 -13.83
CA HIS A 38 -9.74 5.63 -14.96
C HIS A 38 -8.52 6.49 -15.29
N ASN A 39 -8.24 6.66 -16.58
CA ASN A 39 -7.16 7.50 -17.07
C ASN A 39 -7.74 8.53 -18.06
N ASP A 40 -7.71 9.80 -17.65
CA ASP A 40 -8.30 10.91 -18.41
C ASP A 40 -7.62 11.19 -19.74
N THR A 41 -6.39 10.73 -19.94
CA THR A 41 -5.63 10.95 -21.20
C THR A 41 -5.88 9.90 -22.27
N THR A 42 -6.45 8.75 -21.89
CA THR A 42 -6.78 7.67 -22.81
C THR A 42 -8.28 7.68 -23.09
N TYR A 43 -8.66 7.55 -24.39
CA TYR A 43 -10.05 7.38 -24.79
C TYR A 43 -10.66 6.05 -24.31
N ASN A 44 -10.10 5.47 -23.27
CA ASN A 44 -10.62 4.26 -22.64
C ASN A 44 -11.61 4.63 -21.55
N PRO A 45 -12.79 4.02 -21.58
CA PRO A 45 -13.74 4.17 -20.50
C PRO A 45 -13.14 3.61 -19.21
N GLU A 46 -13.64 4.12 -18.12
CA GLU A 46 -13.50 3.62 -16.77
C GLU A 46 -13.39 2.08 -16.73
N SER A 47 -12.28 1.57 -16.19
CA SER A 47 -12.02 0.13 -16.13
C SER A 47 -12.46 -0.43 -14.79
N ASP A 48 -13.43 -1.34 -14.82
CA ASP A 48 -13.78 -2.14 -13.62
C ASP A 48 -12.62 -3.08 -13.28
N MET A 49 -11.98 -2.84 -12.14
CA MET A 49 -10.80 -3.56 -11.67
C MET A 49 -11.10 -4.62 -10.61
N ARG A 50 -12.37 -4.81 -10.22
CA ARG A 50 -12.76 -5.74 -9.14
C ARG A 50 -12.31 -7.18 -9.36
N LEU A 51 -12.18 -7.59 -10.60
CA LEU A 51 -11.70 -8.92 -10.98
C LEU A 51 -10.27 -8.94 -11.50
N SER A 52 -9.55 -7.82 -11.49
CA SER A 52 -8.18 -7.74 -12.00
C SER A 52 -7.17 -8.51 -11.15
N GLY A 53 -7.36 -8.49 -9.84
CA GLY A 53 -6.39 -9.03 -8.88
C GLY A 53 -5.31 -8.01 -8.50
N ILE A 54 -5.41 -6.76 -8.95
CA ILE A 54 -4.46 -5.69 -8.61
C ILE A 54 -4.68 -5.24 -7.17
N THR A 55 -3.61 -5.22 -6.40
CA THR A 55 -3.62 -4.80 -4.99
C THR A 55 -2.45 -3.88 -4.66
N TRP A 56 -2.71 -2.96 -3.73
CA TRP A 56 -1.73 -2.10 -3.07
C TRP A 56 -1.70 -2.42 -1.58
N ALA A 57 -0.52 -2.73 -1.04
CA ALA A 57 -0.35 -2.99 0.39
C ALA A 57 0.58 -1.95 1.00
N PHE A 58 0.09 -1.25 2.02
CA PHE A 58 0.85 -0.22 2.73
C PHE A 58 1.28 -0.74 4.10
N GLN A 59 2.56 -0.59 4.41
CA GLN A 59 3.12 -0.90 5.72
C GLN A 59 4.35 -0.04 6.00
N GLY A 60 4.34 0.71 7.10
CA GLY A 60 5.43 1.62 7.45
C GLY A 60 5.62 2.70 6.38
N HIS A 61 6.70 2.63 5.60
CA HIS A 61 7.00 3.53 4.48
C HIS A 61 7.07 2.80 3.13
N ILE A 62 6.59 1.55 3.09
CA ILE A 62 6.67 0.67 1.93
C ILE A 62 5.27 0.43 1.37
N LEU A 63 5.15 0.60 0.05
CA LEU A 63 4.01 0.22 -0.76
C LEU A 63 4.41 -0.99 -1.59
N GLU A 64 3.68 -2.08 -1.48
CA GLU A 64 3.81 -3.25 -2.32
C GLU A 64 2.67 -3.30 -3.33
N LEU A 65 3.01 -3.35 -4.60
CA LEU A 65 2.09 -3.51 -5.73
C LEU A 65 2.10 -4.97 -6.16
N ARG A 66 0.96 -5.62 -6.13
CA ARG A 66 0.83 -7.03 -6.52
C ARG A 66 -0.28 -7.24 -7.53
N ASP A 67 -0.01 -8.16 -8.45
CA ASP A 67 -1.02 -8.80 -9.27
C ASP A 67 -1.24 -10.24 -8.78
N LEU A 68 -2.36 -10.49 -8.10
CA LEU A 68 -2.68 -11.81 -7.58
C LEU A 68 -2.88 -12.85 -8.68
N LYS A 69 -3.14 -12.44 -9.92
CA LYS A 69 -3.25 -13.30 -11.10
C LYS A 69 -1.91 -13.55 -11.79
N LYS A 70 -0.83 -12.91 -11.30
CA LYS A 70 0.52 -13.07 -11.83
C LYS A 70 0.72 -12.69 -13.30
N GLY A 71 -0.15 -11.83 -13.83
CA GLY A 71 0.01 -11.27 -15.18
C GLY A 71 1.01 -10.12 -15.25
N ASN A 72 1.21 -9.43 -14.13
CA ASN A 72 2.11 -8.28 -14.01
C ASN A 72 3.20 -8.54 -12.96
N GLN A 73 4.29 -7.77 -13.04
CA GLN A 73 5.41 -7.84 -12.12
C GLN A 73 5.03 -7.26 -10.74
N ASP A 74 5.30 -7.98 -9.66
CA ASP A 74 5.21 -7.44 -8.30
C ASP A 74 6.31 -6.38 -8.09
N ILE A 75 5.92 -5.22 -7.56
CA ILE A 75 6.80 -4.05 -7.42
C ILE A 75 6.72 -3.52 -6.00
N ILE A 76 7.84 -3.06 -5.47
CA ILE A 76 7.90 -2.35 -4.19
C ILE A 76 8.27 -0.90 -4.46
N MET A 77 7.61 0.01 -3.76
CA MET A 77 7.87 1.45 -3.80
C MET A 77 8.00 2.00 -2.37
N SER A 78 8.66 3.12 -2.24
CA SER A 78 8.55 3.94 -1.04
C SER A 78 7.37 4.87 -1.15
N PHE A 79 6.80 5.29 -0.03
CA PHE A 79 5.76 6.30 -0.02
C PHE A 79 5.88 7.26 1.16
N ASN A 80 5.30 8.45 0.98
CA ASN A 80 5.04 9.42 2.03
C ASN A 80 3.56 9.82 1.99
N TYR A 81 2.92 9.89 3.16
CA TYR A 81 1.53 10.30 3.32
C TYR A 81 1.44 11.38 4.40
N ASP A 82 0.84 12.52 4.08
CA ASP A 82 0.70 13.68 4.99
C ASP A 82 -0.73 13.89 5.51
N GLY A 83 -1.62 12.94 5.26
CA GLY A 83 -3.05 13.02 5.62
C GLY A 83 -3.94 13.57 4.49
N LYS A 84 -3.36 14.10 3.41
CA LYS A 84 -4.07 14.64 2.24
C LYS A 84 -3.48 14.15 0.92
N LYS A 85 -2.16 14.04 0.85
CA LYS A 85 -1.42 13.65 -0.34
C LYS A 85 -0.63 12.38 -0.09
N LEU A 86 -0.66 11.49 -1.05
CA LEU A 86 0.11 10.26 -1.10
C LEU A 86 1.14 10.39 -2.22
N LYS A 87 2.41 10.46 -1.87
CA LYS A 87 3.52 10.43 -2.81
C LYS A 87 4.14 9.05 -2.83
N VAL A 88 4.24 8.42 -4.00
CA VAL A 88 4.90 7.13 -4.23
C VAL A 88 6.14 7.33 -5.10
N PHE A 89 7.24 6.65 -4.79
CA PHE A 89 8.51 6.87 -5.47
C PHE A 89 9.46 5.68 -5.31
N ALA A 90 10.59 5.69 -6.03
CA ALA A 90 11.63 4.69 -5.99
C ALA A 90 11.10 3.26 -6.22
N PRO A 91 10.48 2.95 -7.38
CA PRO A 91 10.02 1.62 -7.69
C PRO A 91 11.18 0.66 -7.93
N TYR A 92 11.09 -0.55 -7.37
CA TYR A 92 12.02 -1.62 -7.67
C TYR A 92 11.33 -2.99 -7.69
N LYS A 93 11.88 -3.89 -8.48
CA LYS A 93 11.50 -5.29 -8.53
C LYS A 93 12.29 -6.03 -7.46
N VAL A 94 11.61 -6.80 -6.63
CA VAL A 94 12.26 -7.74 -5.72
C VAL A 94 12.75 -8.93 -6.53
N ASP A 95 14.05 -9.14 -6.56
CA ASP A 95 14.65 -10.36 -7.05
C ASP A 95 15.18 -11.16 -5.85
N ARG A 96 14.70 -12.39 -5.69
CA ARG A 96 15.12 -13.25 -4.56
C ARG A 96 16.52 -13.83 -4.73
N ASP A 97 17.03 -13.81 -5.94
CA ASP A 97 18.30 -14.43 -6.31
C ASP A 97 19.43 -13.42 -6.57
N SER A 98 19.09 -12.13 -6.63
CA SER A 98 20.03 -11.02 -6.87
C SER A 98 19.61 -9.76 -6.10
N ASP A 99 20.38 -8.67 -6.24
CA ASP A 99 20.03 -7.37 -5.69
C ASP A 99 18.75 -6.81 -6.33
N ASP A 100 18.02 -5.99 -5.56
CA ASP A 100 16.81 -5.33 -6.03
C ASP A 100 17.07 -4.50 -7.28
N ILE A 101 16.22 -4.67 -8.29
CA ILE A 101 16.37 -4.02 -9.59
C ILE A 101 15.52 -2.78 -9.63
N VAL A 102 16.14 -1.62 -9.78
CA VAL A 102 15.44 -0.33 -9.95
C VAL A 102 14.63 -0.36 -11.25
N ILE A 103 13.35 0.01 -11.15
CA ILE A 103 12.44 0.10 -12.30
C ILE A 103 12.49 1.52 -12.86
N ASN A 104 12.89 1.63 -14.13
CA ASN A 104 12.82 2.85 -14.92
C ASN A 104 11.79 2.78 -16.05
N ASP A 105 11.28 1.58 -16.34
CA ASP A 105 10.25 1.36 -17.35
C ASP A 105 8.85 1.62 -16.78
N ILE A 106 8.27 2.74 -17.17
CA ILE A 106 6.94 3.16 -16.74
C ILE A 106 5.85 2.14 -17.14
N ALA A 107 6.04 1.41 -18.24
CA ALA A 107 5.08 0.42 -18.69
C ALA A 107 4.77 -0.66 -17.63
N LEU A 108 5.71 -0.94 -16.73
CA LEU A 108 5.52 -1.87 -15.61
C LEU A 108 4.64 -1.30 -14.49
N LEU A 109 4.51 0.02 -14.40
CA LEU A 109 3.74 0.73 -13.37
C LEU A 109 2.29 1.02 -13.81
N LEU A 110 2.07 1.16 -15.13
CA LEU A 110 0.75 1.50 -15.68
C LEU A 110 -0.38 0.55 -15.24
N PRO A 111 -0.19 -0.79 -15.15
CA PRO A 111 -1.23 -1.69 -14.68
C PRO A 111 -1.70 -1.42 -13.25
N TYR A 112 -0.89 -0.72 -12.47
CA TYR A 112 -1.16 -0.33 -11.10
C TYR A 112 -1.74 1.08 -10.97
N GLY A 113 -1.99 1.77 -12.10
CA GLY A 113 -2.48 3.15 -12.09
C GLY A 113 -1.41 4.19 -11.79
N ILE A 114 -0.13 3.88 -12.00
CA ILE A 114 1.00 4.75 -11.72
C ILE A 114 1.66 5.13 -13.05
N GLY A 115 1.65 6.43 -13.36
CA GLY A 115 2.11 6.95 -14.66
C GLY A 115 3.57 7.40 -14.69
N ASN A 116 4.29 7.33 -13.57
CA ASN A 116 5.70 7.75 -13.50
C ASN A 116 6.41 7.02 -12.35
N THR A 117 7.75 7.01 -12.34
CA THR A 117 8.57 6.46 -11.24
C THR A 117 8.42 7.24 -9.94
N THR A 118 7.92 8.46 -10.01
CA THR A 118 7.43 9.25 -8.87
C THR A 118 6.06 9.80 -9.23
N ALA A 119 5.05 9.52 -8.42
CA ALA A 119 3.69 10.01 -8.59
C ALA A 119 3.13 10.56 -7.27
N GLU A 120 2.26 11.55 -7.35
CA GLU A 120 1.59 12.15 -6.19
C GLU A 120 0.10 12.21 -6.44
N TYR A 121 -0.68 11.67 -5.51
CA TYR A 121 -2.13 11.64 -5.56
C TYR A 121 -2.73 12.49 -4.44
N ASN A 122 -3.84 13.14 -4.72
CA ASN A 122 -4.71 13.65 -3.68
C ASN A 122 -5.53 12.48 -3.13
N VAL A 123 -5.55 12.32 -1.81
CA VAL A 123 -6.39 11.33 -1.13
C VAL A 123 -7.73 11.98 -0.86
N THR A 124 -8.69 11.76 -1.76
CA THR A 124 -10.01 12.41 -1.72
C THR A 124 -10.96 11.68 -0.78
N GLU A 125 -10.74 10.38 -0.57
CA GLU A 125 -11.41 9.59 0.45
C GLU A 125 -10.45 8.58 1.06
N LEU A 126 -10.47 8.42 2.38
CA LEU A 126 -9.78 7.36 3.11
C LEU A 126 -10.55 7.02 4.37
N SER A 127 -11.12 5.83 4.39
CA SER A 127 -11.83 5.25 5.53
C SER A 127 -11.25 3.88 5.90
N GLY A 128 -11.86 3.18 6.84
CA GLY A 128 -11.49 1.80 7.16
C GLY A 128 -11.78 0.78 6.05
N SER A 129 -12.53 1.16 5.01
CA SER A 129 -13.00 0.25 3.95
C SER A 129 -12.84 0.77 2.53
N CYS A 130 -12.71 2.08 2.32
CA CYS A 130 -12.64 2.72 1.02
C CYS A 130 -11.47 3.71 0.94
N MET A 131 -10.81 3.75 -0.20
CA MET A 131 -9.78 4.72 -0.54
C MET A 131 -9.97 5.19 -1.99
N ILE A 132 -9.92 6.52 -2.19
CA ILE A 132 -9.97 7.14 -3.52
C ILE A 132 -8.76 8.05 -3.67
N LEU A 133 -8.02 7.84 -4.76
CA LEU A 133 -6.82 8.58 -5.12
C LEU A 133 -7.01 9.26 -6.46
N ASP A 134 -6.71 10.55 -6.52
CA ASP A 134 -6.82 11.36 -7.73
C ASP A 134 -5.53 12.14 -8.00
N ASP A 135 -5.12 12.18 -9.25
CA ASP A 135 -4.19 13.16 -9.78
C ASP A 135 -4.75 13.79 -11.08
N ASP A 136 -3.94 14.53 -11.84
CA ASP A 136 -4.40 15.19 -13.07
C ASP A 136 -4.73 14.20 -14.22
N VAL A 137 -4.36 12.93 -14.07
CA VAL A 137 -4.46 11.88 -15.10
C VAL A 137 -5.24 10.67 -14.63
N TRP A 138 -5.06 10.30 -13.37
CA TRP A 138 -5.59 9.06 -12.81
C TRP A 138 -6.66 9.31 -11.77
N HIS A 139 -7.74 8.52 -11.85
CA HIS A 139 -8.71 8.31 -10.79
C HIS A 139 -8.70 6.82 -10.41
N LEU A 140 -8.39 6.52 -9.15
CA LEU A 140 -8.24 5.17 -8.63
C LEU A 140 -9.12 4.95 -7.43
N GLU A 141 -9.92 3.88 -7.43
CA GLU A 141 -10.72 3.49 -6.29
C GLU A 141 -10.29 2.12 -5.75
N PHE A 142 -10.31 2.00 -4.43
CA PHE A 142 -9.92 0.79 -3.72
C PHE A 142 -10.91 0.44 -2.62
N ARG A 143 -11.02 -0.84 -2.34
CA ARG A 143 -11.65 -1.35 -1.12
C ARG A 143 -10.62 -2.07 -0.26
N LYS A 144 -10.75 -1.98 1.05
CA LYS A 144 -9.89 -2.72 1.97
C LYS A 144 -10.26 -4.20 1.97
N TYR A 145 -9.25 -5.07 2.00
CA TYR A 145 -9.43 -6.51 2.19
C TYR A 145 -9.87 -6.84 3.60
#